data_f3f56bc6ff1974caac5d015a662c21b2
#
_entry.id   f3f56bc6ff1974caac5d015a662c21b2
#
_cell.length_a   1.000
_cell.length_b   1.000
_cell.length_c   1.000
_cell.angle_alpha   90.00
_cell.angle_beta   90.00
_cell.angle_gamma   90.00
#
_symmetry.space_group_name_H-M   'P 1'
#
loop_
_entity.id
_entity.type
_entity.pdbx_description
1 polymer ?
#
loop_
_entity_poly.entity_id
_entity_poly.type
_entity_poly.pdbx_seq_one_letter_code
_entity_poly.pdbx_strand_id
1 'polypeptide(L)'
;MKPLKFEDEDYEIFVQKHVFIKDKKSGEYYKNRLDSLTEKQLTRLKTYKEKVPTKLFYAFLCVIAILFVFNYTHLMKLQHELSPLIYGWKMWIVIGGYFIVNIFFHELGHILSLKFFGKKFDKFGFKLNFYVFPAFYVQMNETYMLSRNEKIIVHASGLFIRASAKIKIYP
;
A
#
# COMPACT_ATOMS: atom_id res chain seq x y z
N MET A 1 15.49 -12.00 -11.75
CA MET A 1 16.28 -10.88 -12.29
C MET A 1 16.36 -9.81 -11.21
N LYS A 2 17.58 -9.30 -10.93
CA LYS A 2 17.73 -8.18 -9.98
C LYS A 2 17.15 -6.92 -10.61
N PRO A 3 16.43 -6.09 -9.85
CA PRO A 3 15.88 -4.85 -10.38
C PRO A 3 17.02 -3.87 -10.76
N LEU A 4 16.84 -3.18 -11.87
CA LEU A 4 17.77 -2.18 -12.37
C LEU A 4 17.09 -0.82 -12.39
N LYS A 5 17.85 0.24 -12.14
CA LYS A 5 17.35 1.61 -12.13
C LYS A 5 18.31 2.53 -12.89
N PHE A 6 17.73 3.47 -13.62
CA PHE A 6 18.42 4.63 -14.17
C PHE A 6 17.61 5.87 -13.87
N GLU A 7 18.30 6.95 -13.53
CA GLU A 7 17.66 8.22 -13.22
C GLU A 7 18.49 9.35 -13.83
N ASP A 8 17.82 10.20 -14.58
CA ASP A 8 18.34 11.42 -15.19
C ASP A 8 17.45 12.61 -14.81
N GLU A 9 17.77 13.81 -15.28
CA GLU A 9 16.98 15.02 -15.03
C GLU A 9 15.54 14.88 -15.53
N ASP A 10 15.35 14.28 -16.70
CA ASP A 10 14.05 14.17 -17.36
C ASP A 10 13.30 12.88 -17.09
N TYR A 11 14.02 11.76 -16.88
CA TYR A 11 13.41 10.43 -16.80
C TYR A 11 13.90 9.60 -15.61
N GLU A 12 13.01 8.82 -15.02
CA GLU A 12 13.33 7.74 -14.10
C GLU A 12 12.90 6.42 -14.74
N ILE A 13 13.84 5.51 -14.99
CA ILE A 13 13.60 4.20 -15.60
C ILE A 13 13.82 3.12 -14.57
N PHE A 14 12.85 2.23 -14.41
CA PHE A 14 12.92 1.08 -13.53
C PHE A 14 12.63 -0.19 -14.31
N VAL A 15 13.56 -1.14 -14.23
CA VAL A 15 13.50 -2.40 -14.98
C VAL A 15 13.49 -3.58 -14.02
N GLN A 16 12.48 -4.43 -14.12
CA GLN A 16 12.42 -5.70 -13.41
C GLN A 16 11.90 -6.79 -14.36
N LYS A 17 10.60 -7.01 -14.45
CA LYS A 17 9.95 -7.88 -15.45
C LYS A 17 9.49 -7.06 -16.67
N HIS A 18 9.19 -5.82 -16.41
CA HIS A 18 8.79 -4.82 -17.40
C HIS A 18 9.64 -3.57 -17.19
N VAL A 19 9.70 -2.73 -18.20
CA VAL A 19 10.32 -1.42 -18.14
C VAL A 19 9.26 -0.41 -17.76
N PHE A 20 9.47 0.28 -16.67
CA PHE A 20 8.64 1.42 -16.25
C PHE A 20 9.45 2.69 -16.42
N ILE A 21 8.88 3.64 -17.10
CA ILE A 21 9.49 4.95 -17.39
C ILE A 21 8.58 5.99 -16.77
N LYS A 22 9.13 6.83 -15.91
CA LYS A 22 8.47 8.04 -15.42
C LYS A 22 9.09 9.23 -16.09
N ASP A 23 8.30 10.01 -16.77
CA ASP A 23 8.66 11.35 -17.23
C ASP A 23 8.50 12.30 -16.04
N LYS A 24 9.60 12.96 -15.65
CA LYS A 24 9.60 13.88 -14.50
C LYS A 24 8.95 15.21 -14.82
N LYS A 25 8.89 15.59 -16.11
CA LYS A 25 8.30 16.86 -16.56
C LYS A 25 6.79 16.77 -16.65
N SER A 26 6.28 15.74 -17.33
CA SER A 26 4.83 15.52 -17.47
C SER A 26 4.20 14.82 -16.26
N GLY A 27 5.00 14.07 -15.48
CA GLY A 27 4.51 13.21 -14.40
C GLY A 27 3.85 11.93 -14.91
N GLU A 28 3.93 11.63 -16.19
CA GLU A 28 3.32 10.45 -16.81
C GLU A 28 4.17 9.19 -16.63
N TYR A 29 3.50 8.04 -16.64
CA TYR A 29 4.12 6.72 -16.47
C TYR A 29 3.85 5.86 -17.69
N TYR A 30 4.92 5.32 -18.25
CA TYR A 30 4.87 4.42 -19.40
C TYR A 30 5.34 3.03 -18.99
N LYS A 31 4.64 2.02 -19.49
CA LYS A 31 5.01 0.61 -19.29
C LYS A 31 5.35 0.00 -20.63
N ASN A 32 6.60 -0.42 -20.80
CA ASN A 32 7.11 -1.03 -22.01
C ASN A 32 7.62 -2.45 -21.76
N ARG A 33 7.86 -3.20 -22.84
CA ARG A 33 8.57 -4.48 -22.79
C ARG A 33 10.07 -4.24 -22.68
N LEU A 34 10.80 -5.27 -22.23
CA LEU A 34 12.25 -5.20 -22.07
C LEU A 34 12.95 -4.96 -23.42
N ASP A 35 12.40 -5.53 -24.49
CA ASP A 35 12.93 -5.45 -25.86
C ASP A 35 12.87 -4.03 -26.45
N SER A 36 12.18 -3.11 -25.80
CA SER A 36 12.09 -1.71 -26.24
C SER A 36 13.30 -0.86 -25.84
N LEU A 37 14.19 -1.39 -25.00
CA LEU A 37 15.41 -0.67 -24.58
C LEU A 37 16.55 -0.91 -25.54
N THR A 38 17.20 0.19 -25.93
CA THR A 38 18.43 0.14 -26.73
C THR A 38 19.60 -0.36 -25.86
N GLU A 39 20.60 -1.03 -26.49
CA GLU A 39 21.79 -1.50 -25.76
C GLU A 39 22.50 -0.40 -24.98
N LYS A 40 22.58 0.82 -25.52
CA LYS A 40 23.12 2.00 -24.84
C LYS A 40 22.35 2.37 -23.57
N GLN A 41 21.05 2.15 -23.52
CA GLN A 41 20.22 2.37 -22.33
C GLN A 41 20.44 1.28 -21.31
N LEU A 42 20.56 0.03 -21.74
CA LEU A 42 20.86 -1.13 -20.90
C LEU A 42 22.20 -0.98 -20.14
N THR A 43 23.22 -0.47 -20.81
CA THR A 43 24.55 -0.27 -20.18
C THR A 43 24.57 0.84 -19.12
N ARG A 44 23.64 1.77 -19.16
CA ARG A 44 23.51 2.85 -18.15
C ARG A 44 22.71 2.44 -16.91
N LEU A 45 22.00 1.32 -16.95
CA LEU A 45 21.19 0.82 -15.83
C LEU A 45 22.11 0.34 -14.70
N LYS A 46 21.87 0.86 -13.50
CA LYS A 46 22.54 0.42 -12.26
C LYS A 46 21.65 -0.54 -11.49
N THR A 47 22.25 -1.47 -10.77
CA THR A 47 21.52 -2.36 -9.88
C THR A 47 20.77 -1.54 -8.82
N TYR A 48 19.46 -1.74 -8.73
CA TYR A 48 18.65 -1.11 -7.69
C TYR A 48 18.91 -1.76 -6.35
N LYS A 49 19.25 -0.95 -5.35
CA LYS A 49 19.43 -1.41 -3.97
C LYS A 49 18.10 -1.28 -3.23
N GLU A 50 17.50 -2.41 -2.90
CA GLU A 50 16.27 -2.43 -2.09
C GLU A 50 16.53 -1.82 -0.71
N LYS A 51 15.60 -0.99 -0.23
CA LYS A 51 15.69 -0.38 1.11
C LYS A 51 15.45 -1.39 2.22
N VAL A 52 14.61 -2.40 1.95
CA VAL A 52 14.23 -3.41 2.92
C VAL A 52 14.91 -4.73 2.57
N PRO A 53 15.80 -5.26 3.43
CA PRO A 53 16.42 -6.55 3.21
C PRO A 53 15.37 -7.67 3.28
N THR A 54 15.60 -8.73 2.53
CA THR A 54 14.67 -9.86 2.40
C THR A 54 14.26 -10.47 3.76
N LYS A 55 15.18 -10.53 4.73
CA LYS A 55 14.88 -11.02 6.09
C LYS A 55 13.82 -10.16 6.78
N LEU A 56 13.95 -8.84 6.69
CA LEU A 56 13.00 -7.88 7.27
C LEU A 56 11.63 -7.93 6.57
N PHE A 57 11.63 -8.17 5.27
CA PHE A 57 10.41 -8.39 4.51
C PHE A 57 9.61 -9.59 5.01
N TYR A 58 10.26 -10.75 5.21
CA TYR A 58 9.57 -11.92 5.77
C TYR A 58 9.13 -11.71 7.21
N ALA A 59 9.94 -11.05 8.05
CA ALA A 59 9.54 -10.68 9.40
C ALA A 59 8.27 -9.81 9.41
N PHE A 60 8.19 -8.83 8.50
CA PHE A 60 6.99 -8.00 8.33
C PHE A 60 5.75 -8.83 7.94
N LEU A 61 5.89 -9.79 7.01
CA LEU A 61 4.79 -10.68 6.65
C LEU A 61 4.33 -11.56 7.82
N CYS A 62 5.27 -12.10 8.61
CA CYS A 62 4.95 -12.87 9.81
C CYS A 62 4.18 -12.02 10.83
N VAL A 63 4.60 -10.78 11.08
CA VAL A 63 3.90 -9.87 11.98
C VAL A 63 2.47 -9.60 11.50
N ILE A 64 2.27 -9.35 10.21
CA ILE A 64 0.92 -9.17 9.65
C ILE A 64 0.06 -10.42 9.87
N ALA A 65 0.60 -11.62 9.62
CA ALA A 65 -0.13 -12.86 9.82
C ALA A 65 -0.54 -13.05 11.29
N ILE A 66 0.36 -12.79 12.24
CA ILE A 66 0.09 -12.86 13.68
C ILE A 66 -1.01 -11.84 14.05
N LEU A 67 -0.90 -10.60 13.59
CA LEU A 67 -1.89 -9.57 13.84
C LEU A 67 -3.26 -9.95 13.27
N PHE A 68 -3.29 -10.58 12.10
CA PHE A 68 -4.53 -11.04 11.49
C PHE A 68 -5.22 -12.12 12.35
N VAL A 69 -4.47 -13.14 12.79
CA VAL A 69 -4.98 -14.20 13.67
C VAL A 69 -5.49 -13.61 15.00
N PHE A 70 -4.70 -12.73 15.60
CA PHE A 70 -5.07 -12.07 16.86
C PHE A 70 -6.36 -11.25 16.72
N ASN A 71 -6.48 -10.45 15.66
CA ASN A 71 -7.71 -9.68 15.42
C ASN A 71 -8.92 -10.56 15.13
N TYR A 72 -8.72 -11.69 14.43
CA TYR A 72 -9.79 -12.64 14.15
C TYR A 72 -10.34 -13.26 15.43
N THR A 73 -9.47 -13.74 16.33
CA THR A 73 -9.88 -14.32 17.62
C THR A 73 -10.60 -13.31 18.52
N HIS A 74 -10.14 -12.07 18.53
CA HIS A 74 -10.82 -10.98 19.25
C HIS A 74 -12.20 -10.65 18.68
N LEU A 75 -12.32 -10.62 17.35
CA LEU A 75 -13.60 -10.34 16.68
C LEU A 75 -14.64 -11.40 17.02
N MET A 76 -14.25 -12.67 17.06
CA MET A 76 -15.16 -13.77 17.42
C MET A 76 -15.66 -13.66 18.87
N LYS A 77 -14.79 -13.29 19.81
CA LYS A 77 -15.20 -13.05 21.21
C LYS A 77 -16.16 -11.86 21.30
N LEU A 78 -15.83 -10.75 20.66
CA LEU A 78 -16.64 -9.53 20.69
C LEU A 78 -18.03 -9.75 20.08
N GLN A 79 -18.12 -10.53 19.00
CA GLN A 79 -19.39 -10.87 18.37
C GLN A 79 -20.31 -11.65 19.33
N HIS A 80 -19.75 -12.56 20.12
CA HIS A 80 -20.50 -13.32 21.10
C HIS A 80 -21.02 -12.42 22.25
N GLU A 81 -20.21 -11.48 22.71
CA GLU A 81 -20.58 -10.57 23.80
C GLU A 81 -21.59 -9.48 23.38
N LEU A 82 -21.48 -8.98 22.13
CA LEU A 82 -22.33 -7.90 21.64
C LEU A 82 -23.66 -8.37 21.04
N SER A 83 -23.81 -9.65 20.76
CA SER A 83 -25.02 -10.17 20.08
C SER A 83 -26.36 -9.86 20.77
N PRO A 84 -26.46 -9.72 22.10
CA PRO A 84 -27.71 -9.35 22.76
C PRO A 84 -27.96 -7.83 22.88
N LEU A 85 -26.98 -6.98 22.62
CA LEU A 85 -27.01 -5.59 23.07
C LEU A 85 -27.43 -4.55 22.03
N ILE A 86 -27.49 -4.90 20.73
CA ILE A 86 -27.53 -3.86 19.72
C ILE A 86 -28.56 -4.12 18.62
N TYR A 87 -29.80 -3.67 18.87
CA TYR A 87 -30.80 -3.51 17.80
C TYR A 87 -31.23 -2.05 17.74
N GLY A 88 -31.00 -1.38 16.58
CA GLY A 88 -31.51 -0.05 16.33
C GLY A 88 -30.67 0.79 15.34
N TRP A 89 -31.22 1.93 14.91
CA TRP A 89 -30.58 2.85 13.97
C TRP A 89 -29.24 3.41 14.46
N LYS A 90 -29.07 3.56 15.80
CA LYS A 90 -27.82 4.02 16.43
C LYS A 90 -26.64 3.11 16.14
N MET A 91 -26.87 1.80 16.04
CA MET A 91 -25.88 0.81 15.67
C MET A 91 -25.30 1.08 14.26
N TRP A 92 -26.17 1.44 13.30
CA TRP A 92 -25.73 1.72 11.94
C TRP A 92 -24.83 2.95 11.86
N ILE A 93 -25.07 3.97 12.70
CA ILE A 93 -24.21 5.15 12.82
C ILE A 93 -22.83 4.75 13.38
N VAL A 94 -22.78 3.94 14.43
CA VAL A 94 -21.52 3.49 15.03
C VAL A 94 -20.73 2.62 14.04
N ILE A 95 -21.40 1.67 13.41
CA ILE A 95 -20.75 0.79 12.39
C ILE A 95 -20.25 1.65 11.22
N GLY A 96 -21.06 2.53 10.69
CA GLY A 96 -20.69 3.41 9.58
C GLY A 96 -19.50 4.32 9.94
N GLY A 97 -19.53 4.96 11.10
CA GLY A 97 -18.41 5.74 11.61
C GLY A 97 -17.13 4.92 11.76
N TYR A 98 -17.24 3.73 12.35
CA TYR A 98 -16.13 2.81 12.47
C TYR A 98 -15.54 2.41 11.10
N PHE A 99 -16.37 2.14 10.10
CA PHE A 99 -15.92 1.84 8.74
C PHE A 99 -15.15 3.00 8.12
N ILE A 100 -15.67 4.21 8.19
CA ILE A 100 -15.03 5.41 7.65
C ILE A 100 -13.65 5.63 8.27
N VAL A 101 -13.57 5.56 9.60
CA VAL A 101 -12.29 5.70 10.32
C VAL A 101 -11.30 4.62 9.93
N ASN A 102 -11.74 3.36 9.81
CA ASN A 102 -10.87 2.26 9.41
C ASN A 102 -10.36 2.39 7.98
N ILE A 103 -11.20 2.83 7.04
CA ILE A 103 -10.78 3.07 5.65
C ILE A 103 -9.75 4.21 5.62
N PHE A 104 -9.98 5.29 6.36
CA PHE A 104 -9.03 6.41 6.43
C PHE A 104 -7.64 5.95 6.92
N PHE A 105 -7.58 5.21 8.02
CA PHE A 105 -6.31 4.67 8.54
C PHE A 105 -5.66 3.66 7.60
N HIS A 106 -6.45 2.89 6.85
CA HIS A 106 -5.95 1.99 5.82
C HIS A 106 -5.21 2.76 4.73
N GLU A 107 -5.83 3.81 4.17
CA GLU A 107 -5.22 4.65 3.14
C GLU A 107 -4.00 5.41 3.67
N LEU A 108 -4.05 5.87 4.92
CA LEU A 108 -2.91 6.51 5.58
C LEU A 108 -1.70 5.56 5.64
N GLY A 109 -1.94 4.26 5.85
CA GLY A 109 -0.90 3.22 5.81
C GLY A 109 -0.14 3.20 4.49
N HIS A 110 -0.86 3.25 3.39
CA HIS A 110 -0.27 3.29 2.05
C HIS A 110 0.58 4.56 1.84
N ILE A 111 0.08 5.71 2.25
CA ILE A 111 0.79 7.00 2.14
C ILE A 111 2.09 6.97 2.95
N LEU A 112 2.04 6.52 4.20
CA LEU A 112 3.20 6.48 5.08
C LEU A 112 4.29 5.53 4.57
N SER A 113 3.89 4.33 4.13
CA SER A 113 4.84 3.37 3.56
C SER A 113 5.45 3.86 2.25
N LEU A 114 4.67 4.51 1.39
CA LEU A 114 5.17 5.09 0.16
C LEU A 114 6.21 6.18 0.43
N LYS A 115 5.94 7.07 1.40
CA LYS A 115 6.89 8.08 1.88
C LYS A 115 8.16 7.46 2.47
N PHE A 116 8.06 6.36 3.21
CA PHE A 116 9.21 5.63 3.72
C PHE A 116 10.15 5.18 2.60
N PHE A 117 9.61 4.75 1.46
CA PHE A 117 10.39 4.41 0.28
C PHE A 117 10.88 5.63 -0.51
N GLY A 118 10.57 6.86 -0.06
CA GLY A 118 10.97 8.11 -0.73
C GLY A 118 10.17 8.37 -2.00
N LYS A 119 8.97 7.82 -2.08
CA LYS A 119 8.05 8.00 -3.20
C LYS A 119 6.87 8.89 -2.78
N LYS A 120 6.23 9.51 -3.77
CA LYS A 120 5.07 10.39 -3.58
C LYS A 120 3.79 9.65 -4.00
N PHE A 121 2.68 10.02 -3.41
CA PHE A 121 1.37 9.66 -3.93
C PHE A 121 0.89 10.76 -4.89
N ASP A 122 0.13 10.40 -5.89
CA ASP A 122 -0.32 11.35 -6.91
C ASP A 122 -1.56 12.10 -6.46
N LYS A 123 -2.57 11.37 -6.00
CA LYS A 123 -3.85 11.92 -5.57
C LYS A 123 -4.40 11.16 -4.38
N PHE A 124 -4.95 11.90 -3.44
CA PHE A 124 -5.82 11.39 -2.40
C PHE A 124 -7.22 11.91 -2.67
N GLY A 125 -8.19 11.03 -2.62
CA GLY A 125 -9.55 11.41 -2.95
C GLY A 125 -10.59 10.62 -2.19
N PHE A 126 -11.81 11.11 -2.31
CA PHE A 126 -13.01 10.48 -1.79
C PHE A 126 -13.96 10.23 -2.96
N LYS A 127 -14.56 9.06 -3.01
CA LYS A 127 -15.59 8.72 -3.99
C LYS A 127 -16.69 7.91 -3.35
N LEU A 128 -17.88 8.00 -3.90
CA LEU A 128 -19.00 7.11 -3.56
C LEU A 128 -19.00 5.94 -4.53
N ASN A 129 -18.73 4.74 -4.03
CA ASN A 129 -18.90 3.52 -4.80
C ASN A 129 -20.39 3.15 -4.81
N PHE A 130 -20.93 2.85 -6.01
CA PHE A 130 -22.34 2.55 -6.21
C PHE A 130 -23.30 3.61 -5.63
N TYR A 131 -22.84 4.88 -5.58
CA TYR A 131 -23.59 6.03 -5.05
C TYR A 131 -23.94 5.96 -3.54
N VAL A 132 -23.57 4.88 -2.84
CA VAL A 132 -23.93 4.64 -1.44
C VAL A 132 -22.73 4.49 -0.53
N PHE A 133 -21.70 3.78 -0.98
CA PHE A 133 -20.56 3.44 -0.12
C PHE A 133 -19.42 4.45 -0.25
N PRO A 134 -19.14 5.23 0.83
CA PRO A 134 -18.00 6.13 0.84
C PRO A 134 -16.70 5.33 0.79
N ALA A 135 -15.81 5.71 -0.11
CA ALA A 135 -14.47 5.13 -0.23
C ALA A 135 -13.43 6.23 -0.36
N PHE A 136 -12.44 6.20 0.52
CA PHE A 136 -11.20 6.93 0.30
C PHE A 136 -10.32 6.12 -0.65
N TYR A 137 -9.51 6.80 -1.43
CA TYR A 137 -8.54 6.16 -2.28
C TYR A 137 -7.26 6.98 -2.39
N VAL A 138 -6.15 6.29 -2.53
CA VAL A 138 -4.84 6.89 -2.81
C VAL A 138 -4.35 6.37 -4.16
N GLN A 139 -4.06 7.28 -5.06
CA GLN A 139 -3.42 6.93 -6.33
C GLN A 139 -1.91 6.91 -6.14
N MET A 140 -1.29 5.76 -6.39
CA MET A 140 0.12 5.49 -6.08
C MET A 140 0.87 4.99 -7.31
N ASN A 141 0.94 5.79 -8.39
CA ASN A 141 1.64 5.38 -9.61
C ASN A 141 3.14 5.18 -9.38
N GLU A 142 3.74 5.89 -8.42
CA GLU A 142 5.15 5.70 -8.06
C GLU A 142 5.49 4.32 -7.50
N THR A 143 4.52 3.50 -7.13
CA THR A 143 4.76 2.11 -6.76
C THR A 143 5.36 1.30 -7.92
N TYR A 144 5.13 1.71 -9.16
CA TYR A 144 5.76 1.07 -10.33
C TYR A 144 7.28 1.16 -10.30
N MET A 145 7.84 2.17 -9.63
CA MET A 145 9.28 2.41 -9.46
C MET A 145 9.89 1.71 -8.22
N LEU A 146 9.16 0.80 -7.59
CA LEU A 146 9.60 0.02 -6.44
C LEU A 146 9.88 -1.44 -6.82
N SER A 147 10.75 -2.11 -6.06
CA SER A 147 10.96 -3.55 -6.20
C SER A 147 9.70 -4.34 -5.81
N ARG A 148 9.66 -5.63 -6.16
CA ARG A 148 8.53 -6.50 -5.85
C ARG A 148 8.23 -6.52 -4.34
N ASN A 149 9.25 -6.68 -3.51
CA ASN A 149 9.09 -6.77 -2.06
C ASN A 149 8.59 -5.44 -1.48
N GLU A 150 9.13 -4.33 -1.95
CA GLU A 150 8.73 -3.00 -1.53
C GLU A 150 7.27 -2.69 -1.92
N LYS A 151 6.85 -3.09 -3.13
CA LYS A 151 5.43 -3.00 -3.55
C LYS A 151 4.50 -3.76 -2.61
N ILE A 152 4.87 -5.00 -2.25
CA ILE A 152 4.07 -5.80 -1.34
C ILE A 152 3.96 -5.11 0.02
N ILE A 153 5.04 -4.55 0.55
CA ILE A 153 5.02 -3.80 1.81
C ILE A 153 4.08 -2.59 1.71
N VAL A 154 4.16 -1.81 0.63
CA VAL A 154 3.27 -0.65 0.43
C VAL A 154 1.80 -1.09 0.40
N HIS A 155 1.46 -2.14 -0.35
CA HIS A 155 0.07 -2.61 -0.41
C HIS A 155 -0.39 -3.28 0.90
N ALA A 156 0.50 -3.93 1.64
CA ALA A 156 0.16 -4.56 2.91
C ALA A 156 0.11 -3.59 4.10
N SER A 157 0.73 -2.40 3.98
CA SER A 157 0.82 -1.42 5.08
C SER A 157 -0.53 -0.87 5.52
N GLY A 158 -1.51 -0.78 4.64
CA GLY A 158 -2.88 -0.44 4.99
C GLY A 158 -3.49 -1.44 5.98
N LEU A 159 -3.31 -2.74 5.73
CA LEU A 159 -3.74 -3.80 6.64
C LEU A 159 -2.96 -3.77 7.96
N PHE A 160 -1.64 -3.51 7.90
CA PHE A 160 -0.79 -3.43 9.07
C PHE A 160 -1.23 -2.32 10.04
N ILE A 161 -1.45 -1.10 9.55
CA ILE A 161 -1.89 0.03 10.38
C ILE A 161 -3.27 -0.24 10.97
N ARG A 162 -4.20 -0.75 10.16
CA ARG A 162 -5.54 -1.11 10.63
C ARG A 162 -5.50 -2.16 11.74
N ALA A 163 -4.66 -3.18 11.60
CA ALA A 163 -4.51 -4.24 12.60
C ALA A 163 -3.86 -3.71 13.88
N SER A 164 -2.84 -2.85 13.77
CA SER A 164 -2.12 -2.26 14.91
C SER A 164 -2.98 -1.23 15.67
N ALA A 165 -3.81 -0.46 14.98
CA ALA A 165 -4.68 0.53 15.60
C ALA A 165 -5.70 -0.11 16.56
N LYS A 166 -6.20 -1.31 16.23
CA LYS A 166 -7.13 -2.05 17.08
C LYS A 166 -6.52 -2.52 18.42
N ILE A 167 -5.22 -2.80 18.45
CA ILE A 167 -4.54 -3.27 19.67
C ILE A 167 -4.45 -2.16 20.72
N LYS A 168 -4.43 -0.89 20.34
CA LYS A 168 -4.30 0.26 21.25
C LYS A 168 -5.63 0.71 21.90
N ILE A 169 -6.76 0.22 21.46
CA ILE A 169 -8.08 0.69 21.92
C ILE A 169 -8.58 -0.10 23.14
N TYR A 170 -7.89 -1.17 23.54
CA TYR A 170 -8.27 -1.95 24.72
C TYR A 170 -7.29 -1.67 25.87
N PRO A 171 -7.76 -1.05 26.96
CA PRO A 171 -7.02 -0.97 28.21
C PRO A 171 -6.85 -2.34 28.86
#